data_58e331f55123a7aabe6618008cf56ea6
#
_entry.id   58e331f55123a7aabe6618008cf56ea6
#
_cell.length_a   1.000
_cell.length_b   1.000
_cell.length_c   1.000
_cell.angle_alpha   90.00
_cell.angle_beta   90.00
_cell.angle_gamma   90.00
#
_symmetry.space_group_name_H-M   'P 1'
#
loop_
_entity.id
_entity.type
_entity.pdbx_description
1 polymer ?
#
loop_
_entity_poly.entity_id
_entity_poly.type
_entity_poly.pdbx_seq_one_letter_code
_entity_poly.pdbx_strand_id
1 'polypeptide(L)'
;RLSRFARLGRLPTMDWASLFDLEQMARDGELLVRVALSTLLAIPLGWDRERKDRPAGLRTHMLVAAASATFMVLGDTIIESFREEAGMVRMDPLRTLEAVVTGLGFLAAGTIFRAGGQVKGLTTAASIWITAAVALCIGSGRYVLGIGVTLISLLVLVVLRKVIHESDA
;
A
#
# COMPACT_ATOMS: atom_id res chain seq x y z
N ARG A 1 -39.72 28.12 5.46
CA ARG A 1 -38.21 28.04 5.35
C ARG A 1 -37.52 27.45 6.57
N LEU A 2 -38.23 27.25 7.72
CA LEU A 2 -37.68 26.73 8.99
C LEU A 2 -37.70 25.19 9.11
N SER A 3 -38.42 24.47 8.22
CA SER A 3 -38.56 23.01 8.28
C SER A 3 -37.33 22.23 7.74
N ARG A 4 -36.36 22.90 7.12
CA ARG A 4 -35.13 22.27 6.63
C ARG A 4 -34.04 22.12 7.69
N PHE A 5 -34.07 22.92 8.76
CA PHE A 5 -33.07 22.87 9.83
C PHE A 5 -33.34 21.78 10.88
N ALA A 6 -34.57 21.26 10.96
CA ALA A 6 -34.94 20.22 11.94
C ALA A 6 -34.34 18.83 11.57
N ARG A 7 -33.71 18.64 10.42
CA ARG A 7 -33.10 17.37 9.99
C ARG A 7 -31.60 17.30 10.27
N LEU A 8 -30.99 18.39 10.72
CA LEU A 8 -29.53 18.43 11.00
C LEU A 8 -29.19 18.06 12.46
N GLY A 9 -30.18 17.68 13.27
CA GLY A 9 -30.03 17.49 14.70
C GLY A 9 -29.87 16.07 15.22
N ARG A 10 -29.70 15.07 14.34
CA ARG A 10 -29.28 13.72 14.77
C ARG A 10 -27.89 13.46 14.26
N LEU A 11 -26.90 13.77 15.09
CA LEU A 11 -25.61 13.08 14.96
C LEU A 11 -25.93 11.58 14.95
N PRO A 12 -25.37 10.78 14.04
CA PRO A 12 -25.54 9.34 14.08
C PRO A 12 -25.13 8.89 15.48
N THR A 13 -26.08 8.42 16.27
CA THR A 13 -25.79 7.76 17.53
C THR A 13 -24.90 6.58 17.15
N MET A 14 -23.67 6.59 17.62
CA MET A 14 -22.73 5.51 17.42
C MET A 14 -23.37 4.26 18.02
N ASP A 15 -23.94 3.43 17.15
CA ASP A 15 -24.57 2.18 17.59
C ASP A 15 -23.47 1.18 17.87
N TRP A 16 -23.12 1.04 19.15
CA TRP A 16 -22.09 0.10 19.59
C TRP A 16 -22.42 -1.35 19.23
N ALA A 17 -23.70 -1.67 18.98
CA ALA A 17 -24.11 -2.99 18.51
C ALA A 17 -23.61 -3.28 17.07
N SER A 18 -23.45 -2.25 16.23
CA SER A 18 -22.93 -2.42 14.88
C SER A 18 -21.44 -2.83 14.86
N LEU A 19 -20.69 -2.55 15.93
CA LEU A 19 -19.29 -3.01 16.05
C LEU A 19 -19.17 -4.53 16.23
N PHE A 20 -20.27 -5.19 16.60
CA PHE A 20 -20.34 -6.65 16.82
C PHE A 20 -21.18 -7.36 15.75
N ASP A 21 -21.46 -6.68 14.63
CA ASP A 21 -22.09 -7.33 13.48
C ASP A 21 -21.14 -8.37 12.90
N LEU A 22 -21.53 -9.64 12.98
CA LEU A 22 -20.73 -10.77 12.52
C LEU A 22 -20.41 -10.69 11.03
N GLU A 23 -21.32 -10.14 10.22
CA GLU A 23 -21.08 -9.97 8.79
C GLU A 23 -20.03 -8.89 8.51
N GLN A 24 -20.09 -7.79 9.25
CA GLN A 24 -19.08 -6.73 9.16
C GLN A 24 -17.72 -7.23 9.64
N MET A 25 -17.67 -7.95 10.76
CA MET A 25 -16.43 -8.56 11.26
C MET A 25 -15.83 -9.57 10.27
N ALA A 26 -16.65 -10.35 9.57
CA ALA A 26 -16.18 -11.27 8.54
C ALA A 26 -15.59 -10.52 7.34
N ARG A 27 -16.24 -9.45 6.87
CA ARG A 27 -15.72 -8.58 5.81
C ARG A 27 -14.39 -7.93 6.21
N ASP A 28 -14.35 -7.34 7.40
CA ASP A 28 -13.12 -6.72 7.93
C ASP A 28 -11.98 -7.75 8.09
N GLY A 29 -12.34 -8.99 8.46
CA GLY A 29 -11.41 -10.11 8.51
C GLY A 29 -10.76 -10.42 7.15
N GLU A 30 -11.54 -10.44 6.06
CA GLU A 30 -11.03 -10.61 4.71
C GLU A 30 -10.07 -9.47 4.32
N LEU A 31 -10.45 -8.23 4.61
CA LEU A 31 -9.64 -7.06 4.32
C LEU A 31 -8.31 -7.09 5.10
N LEU A 32 -8.33 -7.50 6.36
CA LEU A 32 -7.12 -7.71 7.16
C LEU A 32 -6.21 -8.80 6.58
N VAL A 33 -6.78 -9.88 6.03
CA VAL A 33 -5.99 -10.92 5.34
C VAL A 33 -5.26 -10.34 4.13
N ARG A 34 -5.89 -9.45 3.35
CA ARG A 34 -5.23 -8.76 2.22
C ARG A 34 -4.06 -7.89 2.71
N VAL A 35 -4.23 -7.14 3.80
CA VAL A 35 -3.15 -6.33 4.40
C VAL A 35 -2.02 -7.23 4.91
N ALA A 36 -2.34 -8.32 5.61
CA ALA A 36 -1.36 -9.28 6.10
C ALA A 36 -0.58 -9.94 4.95
N LEU A 37 -1.26 -10.36 3.89
CA LEU A 37 -0.63 -10.96 2.71
C LEU A 37 0.30 -9.96 2.00
N SER A 38 -0.11 -8.71 1.86
CA SER A 38 0.74 -7.63 1.31
C SER A 38 2.02 -7.47 2.12
N THR A 39 1.87 -7.47 3.45
CA THR A 39 2.98 -7.33 4.40
C THR A 39 3.94 -8.52 4.30
N LEU A 40 3.42 -9.74 4.15
CA LEU A 40 4.22 -10.95 3.97
C LEU A 40 4.98 -10.94 2.63
N LEU A 41 4.34 -10.51 1.55
CA LEU A 41 4.99 -10.38 0.24
C LEU A 41 6.11 -9.33 0.20
N ALA A 42 6.10 -8.36 1.12
CA ALA A 42 7.18 -7.40 1.27
C ALA A 42 8.42 -7.98 1.96
N ILE A 43 8.30 -9.10 2.69
CA ILE A 43 9.41 -9.71 3.44
C ILE A 43 10.62 -10.00 2.54
N PRO A 44 10.51 -10.74 1.43
CA PRO A 44 11.67 -11.07 0.60
C PRO A 44 12.33 -9.83 -0.01
N LEU A 45 11.56 -8.79 -0.34
CA LEU A 45 12.10 -7.52 -0.84
C LEU A 45 12.88 -6.78 0.23
N GLY A 46 12.28 -6.63 1.42
CA GLY A 46 12.92 -5.97 2.57
C GLY A 46 14.11 -6.75 3.12
N TRP A 47 14.04 -8.07 3.13
CA TRP A 47 15.12 -8.95 3.55
C TRP A 47 16.37 -8.80 2.70
N ASP A 48 16.22 -8.72 1.37
CA ASP A 48 17.35 -8.45 0.47
C ASP A 48 18.03 -7.12 0.80
N ARG A 49 17.26 -6.12 1.24
CA ARG A 49 17.77 -4.81 1.63
C ARG A 49 18.45 -4.81 2.99
N GLU A 50 17.81 -5.43 3.98
CA GLU A 50 18.34 -5.58 5.34
C GLU A 50 19.71 -6.29 5.33
N ARG A 51 19.83 -7.43 4.64
CA ARG A 51 21.08 -8.18 4.51
C ARG A 51 22.23 -7.41 3.84
N LYS A 52 21.92 -6.34 3.14
CA LYS A 52 22.89 -5.50 2.40
C LYS A 52 23.13 -4.16 3.08
N ASP A 53 22.66 -4.01 4.31
CA ASP A 53 22.82 -2.80 5.12
C ASP A 53 22.35 -1.52 4.37
N ARG A 54 21.19 -1.62 3.70
CA ARG A 54 20.61 -0.51 2.94
C ARG A 54 19.71 0.35 3.84
N PRO A 55 19.57 1.67 3.56
CA PRO A 55 18.83 2.61 4.41
C PRO A 55 17.39 2.20 4.73
N ALA A 56 16.69 1.51 3.82
CA ALA A 56 15.38 0.94 4.05
C ALA A 56 15.47 -0.59 4.02
N GLY A 57 15.28 -1.21 5.18
CA GLY A 57 15.36 -2.65 5.38
C GLY A 57 13.98 -3.30 5.49
N LEU A 58 13.95 -4.46 6.15
CA LEU A 58 12.76 -5.31 6.29
C LEU A 58 11.57 -4.57 6.90
N ARG A 59 11.78 -3.89 8.03
CA ARG A 59 10.71 -3.18 8.75
C ARG A 59 10.06 -2.10 7.88
N THR A 60 10.88 -1.34 7.16
CA THR A 60 10.39 -0.27 6.28
C THR A 60 9.52 -0.83 5.17
N HIS A 61 9.95 -1.90 4.49
CA HIS A 61 9.18 -2.52 3.41
C HIS A 61 7.86 -3.11 3.93
N MET A 62 7.88 -3.80 5.07
CA MET A 62 6.65 -4.35 5.67
C MET A 62 5.65 -3.26 6.06
N LEU A 63 6.10 -2.15 6.67
CA LEU A 63 5.23 -1.03 7.05
C LEU A 63 4.67 -0.30 5.82
N VAL A 64 5.48 -0.09 4.79
CA VAL A 64 5.04 0.50 3.52
C VAL A 64 3.98 -0.38 2.86
N ALA A 65 4.18 -1.70 2.85
CA ALA A 65 3.20 -2.63 2.29
C ALA A 65 1.89 -2.61 3.09
N ALA A 66 1.97 -2.68 4.42
CA ALA A 66 0.78 -2.63 5.28
C ALA A 66 -0.02 -1.35 5.07
N ALA A 67 0.65 -0.19 5.09
CA ALA A 67 0.01 1.10 4.89
C ALA A 67 -0.63 1.23 3.49
N SER A 68 0.09 0.85 2.44
CA SER A 68 -0.40 0.95 1.05
C SER A 68 -1.61 0.04 0.82
N ALA A 69 -1.58 -1.20 1.33
CA ALA A 69 -2.72 -2.11 1.24
C ALA A 69 -3.92 -1.58 2.04
N THR A 70 -3.69 -1.03 3.24
CA THR A 70 -4.75 -0.44 4.06
C THR A 70 -5.42 0.74 3.35
N PHE A 71 -4.64 1.65 2.75
CA PHE A 71 -5.21 2.76 1.99
C PHE A 71 -6.03 2.29 0.78
N MET A 72 -5.57 1.24 0.09
CA MET A 72 -6.30 0.69 -1.04
C MET A 72 -7.62 0.07 -0.62
N VAL A 73 -7.59 -0.79 0.39
CA VAL A 73 -8.77 -1.45 0.97
C VAL A 73 -9.79 -0.43 1.49
N LEU A 74 -9.31 0.57 2.24
CA LEU A 74 -10.17 1.63 2.80
C LEU A 74 -10.78 2.48 1.68
N GLY A 75 -10.00 2.80 0.64
CA GLY A 75 -10.48 3.55 -0.52
C GLY A 75 -11.60 2.81 -1.25
N ASP A 76 -11.43 1.52 -1.49
CA ASP A 76 -12.45 0.67 -2.13
C ASP A 76 -13.72 0.60 -1.29
N THR A 77 -13.60 0.40 0.04
CA THR A 77 -14.73 0.33 0.97
C THR A 77 -15.52 1.65 1.00
N ILE A 78 -14.83 2.79 1.03
CA ILE A 78 -15.47 4.12 1.00
C ILE A 78 -16.22 4.32 -0.31
N ILE A 79 -15.60 4.00 -1.45
CA ILE A 79 -16.24 4.14 -2.76
C ILE A 79 -17.50 3.29 -2.85
N GLU A 80 -17.47 2.07 -2.32
CA GLU A 80 -18.62 1.14 -2.33
C GLU A 80 -19.78 1.66 -1.50
N SER A 81 -19.51 2.16 -0.28
CA SER A 81 -20.52 2.76 0.60
C SER A 81 -21.24 3.96 -0.07
N PHE A 82 -20.50 4.82 -0.75
CA PHE A 82 -21.10 5.96 -1.47
C PHE A 82 -21.87 5.55 -2.72
N ARG A 83 -21.53 4.45 -3.36
CA ARG A 83 -22.29 3.90 -4.49
C ARG A 83 -23.66 3.41 -4.07
N GLU A 84 -23.74 2.77 -2.92
CA GLU A 84 -25.01 2.24 -2.37
C GLU A 84 -25.96 3.36 -1.92
N GLU A 85 -25.43 4.40 -1.26
CA GLU A 85 -26.29 5.44 -0.67
C GLU A 85 -26.76 6.52 -1.64
N ALA A 86 -25.98 6.90 -2.61
CA ALA A 86 -26.20 8.16 -3.31
C ALA A 86 -26.49 8.06 -4.81
N GLY A 87 -26.42 6.91 -5.46
CA GLY A 87 -26.78 6.74 -6.90
C GLY A 87 -26.14 7.72 -7.91
N MET A 88 -25.45 8.77 -7.47
CA MET A 88 -25.01 9.92 -8.25
C MET A 88 -23.60 10.43 -7.97
N VAL A 89 -22.89 9.95 -6.94
CA VAL A 89 -21.54 10.45 -6.65
C VAL A 89 -20.53 9.66 -7.47
N ARG A 90 -20.00 10.29 -8.53
CA ARG A 90 -18.85 9.76 -9.26
C ARG A 90 -17.58 9.98 -8.41
N MET A 91 -17.28 9.05 -7.53
CA MET A 91 -15.95 9.01 -6.92
C MET A 91 -14.98 8.35 -7.90
N ASP A 92 -13.84 9.00 -8.09
CA ASP A 92 -12.80 8.50 -8.97
C ASP A 92 -11.86 7.57 -8.17
N PRO A 93 -11.86 6.26 -8.44
CA PRO A 93 -10.98 5.31 -7.76
C PRO A 93 -9.48 5.62 -7.95
N LEU A 94 -9.13 6.33 -9.01
CA LEU A 94 -7.74 6.71 -9.30
C LEU A 94 -7.18 7.68 -8.26
N ARG A 95 -8.03 8.48 -7.60
CA ARG A 95 -7.59 9.44 -6.57
C ARG A 95 -6.91 8.77 -5.39
N THR A 96 -7.36 7.60 -4.97
CA THR A 96 -6.71 6.83 -3.90
C THR A 96 -5.33 6.38 -4.33
N LEU A 97 -5.20 5.87 -5.56
CA LEU A 97 -3.91 5.48 -6.13
C LEU A 97 -2.96 6.67 -6.23
N GLU A 98 -3.42 7.80 -6.75
CA GLU A 98 -2.63 9.04 -6.89
C GLU A 98 -2.12 9.53 -5.54
N ALA A 99 -2.95 9.53 -4.50
CA ALA A 99 -2.56 9.96 -3.16
C ALA A 99 -1.47 9.06 -2.56
N VAL A 100 -1.63 7.73 -2.67
CA VAL A 100 -0.65 6.76 -2.18
C VAL A 100 0.66 6.88 -2.95
N VAL A 101 0.61 6.92 -4.28
CA VAL A 101 1.79 7.02 -5.15
C VAL A 101 2.56 8.31 -4.89
N THR A 102 1.85 9.45 -4.71
CA THR A 102 2.46 10.74 -4.42
C THR A 102 3.14 10.75 -3.05
N GLY A 103 2.46 10.28 -2.01
CA GLY A 103 3.01 10.21 -0.66
C GLY A 103 4.24 9.29 -0.57
N LEU A 104 4.20 8.17 -1.27
CA LEU A 104 5.32 7.23 -1.35
C LEU A 104 6.49 7.77 -2.17
N GLY A 105 6.21 8.56 -3.20
CA GLY A 105 7.24 9.27 -3.94
C GLY A 105 8.08 10.17 -3.02
N PHE A 106 7.44 10.86 -2.09
CA PHE A 106 8.12 11.67 -1.07
C PHE A 106 8.97 10.81 -0.11
N LEU A 107 8.42 9.73 0.41
CA LEU A 107 9.15 8.81 1.30
C LEU A 107 10.35 8.18 0.61
N ALA A 108 10.18 7.71 -0.63
CA ALA A 108 11.23 7.11 -1.43
C ALA A 108 12.33 8.12 -1.76
N ALA A 109 11.96 9.34 -2.14
CA ALA A 109 12.92 10.43 -2.39
C ALA A 109 13.79 10.74 -1.16
N GLY A 110 13.22 10.64 0.05
CA GLY A 110 13.96 10.79 1.31
C GLY A 110 15.10 9.79 1.51
N THR A 111 15.14 8.68 0.76
CA THR A 111 16.23 7.70 0.81
C THR A 111 17.37 8.00 -0.17
N ILE A 112 17.20 8.99 -1.04
CA ILE A 112 18.19 9.38 -2.04
C ILE A 112 19.05 10.51 -1.48
N PHE A 113 20.35 10.32 -1.42
CA PHE A 113 21.29 11.32 -0.89
C PHE A 113 22.59 11.35 -1.67
N ARG A 114 23.32 12.46 -1.56
CA ARG A 114 24.67 12.60 -2.13
C ARG A 114 25.73 12.34 -1.08
N ALA A 115 26.68 11.47 -1.38
CA ALA A 115 27.85 11.23 -0.54
C ALA A 115 29.08 10.97 -1.42
N GLY A 116 30.18 11.68 -1.16
CA GLY A 116 31.42 11.52 -1.92
C GLY A 116 31.31 11.80 -3.44
N GLY A 117 30.47 12.78 -3.82
CA GLY A 117 30.23 13.12 -5.24
C GLY A 117 29.27 12.17 -5.99
N GLN A 118 28.86 11.07 -5.37
CA GLN A 118 27.96 10.09 -5.97
C GLN A 118 26.55 10.17 -5.38
N VAL A 119 25.54 9.88 -6.20
CA VAL A 119 24.14 9.72 -5.74
C VAL A 119 23.94 8.30 -5.24
N LYS A 120 23.48 8.16 -4.00
CA LYS A 120 23.19 6.87 -3.35
C LYS A 120 21.69 6.77 -3.04
N GLY A 121 21.19 5.54 -2.85
CA GLY A 121 19.81 5.30 -2.43
C GLY A 121 18.79 5.11 -3.56
N LEU A 122 19.16 5.28 -4.85
CA LEU A 122 18.25 5.14 -5.98
C LEU A 122 17.53 3.78 -6.01
N THR A 123 18.26 2.68 -5.84
CA THR A 123 17.66 1.33 -5.80
C THR A 123 16.80 1.12 -4.56
N THR A 124 17.15 1.75 -3.43
CA THR A 124 16.34 1.72 -2.21
C THR A 124 15.01 2.44 -2.44
N ALA A 125 15.05 3.63 -3.02
CA ALA A 125 13.84 4.37 -3.39
C ALA A 125 12.94 3.56 -4.34
N ALA A 126 13.51 2.97 -5.37
CA ALA A 126 12.78 2.11 -6.31
C ALA A 126 12.19 0.86 -5.62
N SER A 127 12.90 0.25 -4.65
CA SER A 127 12.41 -0.93 -3.93
C SER A 127 11.24 -0.59 -2.99
N ILE A 128 11.24 0.56 -2.34
CA ILE A 128 10.10 1.06 -1.55
C ILE A 128 8.88 1.28 -2.46
N TRP A 129 9.11 1.91 -3.60
CA TRP A 129 8.04 2.25 -4.55
C TRP A 129 7.37 1.01 -5.14
N ILE A 130 8.17 -0.01 -5.54
CA ILE A 130 7.62 -1.27 -6.05
C ILE A 130 6.91 -2.09 -4.97
N THR A 131 7.38 -2.04 -3.72
CA THR A 131 6.71 -2.69 -2.58
C THR A 131 5.30 -2.14 -2.39
N ALA A 132 5.13 -0.84 -2.53
CA ALA A 132 3.81 -0.23 -2.49
C ALA A 132 2.93 -0.66 -3.66
N ALA A 133 3.46 -0.73 -4.88
CA ALA A 133 2.72 -1.22 -6.04
C ALA A 133 2.22 -2.66 -5.84
N VAL A 134 3.06 -3.55 -5.28
CA VAL A 134 2.66 -4.91 -4.88
C VAL A 134 1.51 -4.87 -3.89
N ALA A 135 1.62 -4.04 -2.86
CA ALA A 135 0.62 -3.93 -1.82
C ALA A 135 -0.72 -3.37 -2.34
N LEU A 136 -0.69 -2.40 -3.24
CA LEU A 136 -1.89 -1.89 -3.92
C LEU A 136 -2.58 -3.00 -4.74
N CYS A 137 -1.80 -3.83 -5.45
CA CYS A 137 -2.35 -4.98 -6.19
C CYS A 137 -3.06 -5.96 -5.26
N ILE A 138 -2.43 -6.35 -4.15
CA ILE A 138 -3.02 -7.30 -3.19
C ILE A 138 -4.23 -6.67 -2.48
N GLY A 139 -4.14 -5.41 -2.06
CA GLY A 139 -5.23 -4.67 -1.43
C GLY A 139 -6.48 -4.62 -2.32
N SER A 140 -6.30 -4.40 -3.62
CA SER A 140 -7.38 -4.42 -4.62
C SER A 140 -7.84 -5.83 -5.06
N GLY A 141 -7.35 -6.91 -4.40
CA GLY A 141 -7.69 -8.29 -4.73
C GLY A 141 -7.00 -8.85 -5.98
N ARG A 142 -6.02 -8.16 -6.55
CA ARG A 142 -5.25 -8.60 -7.73
C ARG A 142 -4.04 -9.46 -7.32
N TYR A 143 -4.30 -10.59 -6.68
CA TYR A 143 -3.27 -11.46 -6.08
C TYR A 143 -2.21 -11.95 -7.09
N VAL A 144 -2.65 -12.44 -8.24
CA VAL A 144 -1.74 -12.96 -9.27
C VAL A 144 -0.78 -11.87 -9.75
N LEU A 145 -1.30 -10.65 -9.97
CA LEU A 145 -0.48 -9.51 -10.37
C LEU A 145 0.52 -9.13 -9.27
N GLY A 146 0.09 -9.04 -8.01
CA GLY A 146 0.96 -8.71 -6.89
C GLY A 146 2.08 -9.73 -6.68
N ILE A 147 1.76 -11.03 -6.73
CA ILE A 147 2.76 -12.10 -6.64
C ILE A 147 3.72 -12.03 -7.83
N GLY A 148 3.22 -11.87 -9.05
CA GLY A 148 4.04 -11.76 -10.26
C GLY A 148 5.01 -10.58 -10.20
N VAL A 149 4.54 -9.39 -9.78
CA VAL A 149 5.39 -8.21 -9.61
C VAL A 149 6.44 -8.42 -8.51
N THR A 150 6.10 -9.13 -7.42
CA THR A 150 7.07 -9.48 -6.38
C THR A 150 8.19 -10.35 -6.94
N LEU A 151 7.85 -11.39 -7.71
CA LEU A 151 8.84 -12.29 -8.32
C LEU A 151 9.74 -11.56 -9.32
N ILE A 152 9.18 -10.73 -10.18
CA ILE A 152 9.94 -9.89 -11.12
C ILE A 152 10.89 -8.96 -10.36
N SER A 153 10.41 -8.33 -9.31
CA SER A 153 11.21 -7.40 -8.49
C SER A 153 12.39 -8.10 -7.82
N LEU A 154 12.16 -9.30 -7.28
CA LEU A 154 13.23 -10.12 -6.70
C LEU A 154 14.25 -10.56 -7.74
N LEU A 155 13.80 -10.94 -8.93
CA LEU A 155 14.68 -11.27 -10.03
C LEU A 155 15.59 -10.08 -10.38
N VAL A 156 15.03 -8.89 -10.52
CA VAL A 156 15.79 -7.67 -10.79
C VAL A 156 16.79 -7.36 -9.66
N LEU A 157 16.35 -7.41 -8.40
CA LEU A 157 17.15 -7.04 -7.25
C LEU A 157 18.28 -8.03 -6.93
N VAL A 158 18.07 -9.31 -7.23
CA VAL A 158 18.99 -10.39 -6.87
C VAL A 158 19.82 -10.85 -8.07
N VAL A 159 19.19 -11.16 -9.20
CA VAL A 159 19.86 -11.79 -10.35
C VAL A 159 20.66 -10.77 -11.15
N LEU A 160 20.07 -9.62 -11.52
CA LEU A 160 20.82 -8.62 -12.29
C LEU A 160 22.09 -8.16 -11.57
N ARG A 161 22.04 -8.07 -10.26
CA ARG A 161 23.20 -7.68 -9.47
C ARG A 161 24.33 -8.72 -9.54
N LYS A 162 24.01 -10.03 -9.50
CA LYS A 162 25.03 -11.08 -9.62
C LYS A 162 25.73 -10.99 -10.97
N VAL A 163 24.95 -10.85 -12.03
CA VAL A 163 25.48 -10.76 -13.41
C VAL A 163 26.42 -9.57 -13.58
N ILE A 164 26.09 -8.39 -13.03
CA ILE A 164 26.93 -7.19 -13.15
C ILE A 164 28.21 -7.31 -12.33
N HIS A 165 28.20 -7.95 -11.14
CA HIS A 165 29.39 -8.12 -10.31
C HIS A 165 30.36 -9.19 -10.83
N GLU A 166 29.86 -10.21 -11.55
CA GLU A 166 30.70 -11.23 -12.17
C GLU A 166 31.37 -10.74 -13.46
N SER A 167 30.88 -9.68 -14.09
CA SER A 167 31.49 -9.08 -15.27
C SER A 167 32.63 -8.11 -14.93
N ASP A 168 32.80 -7.72 -13.69
CA ASP A 168 33.83 -6.79 -13.20
C ASP A 168 35.01 -7.52 -12.49
N ALA A 169 34.96 -8.85 -12.42
CA ALA A 169 36.01 -9.71 -11.83
C ALA A 169 36.81 -10.47 -12.90
#